data_23be4555608fd80a6f2de9cd0095f59d
#
_entry.id   23be4555608fd80a6f2de9cd0095f59d
#
_cell.length_a   1.000
_cell.length_b   1.000
_cell.length_c   1.000
_cell.angle_alpha   90.00
_cell.angle_beta   90.00
_cell.angle_gamma   90.00
#
_symmetry.space_group_name_H-M   'P 1'
#
loop_
_entity.id
_entity.type
_entity.pdbx_description
1 polymer ?
#
loop_
_entity_poly.entity_id
_entity_poly.type
_entity_poly.pdbx_seq_one_letter_code
_entity_poly.pdbx_strand_id
1 'polypeptide(L)'
;MKKKIKIIGAGPTGLITALNIVNKSDFEVELFDAQETVGGLAASVNIDGMICDWGPHIFHSAHRDITDFWLKNFGDLLVKKDFFYKNYKDGIYYDYPISWESINKFPKNIKKKVEKEINNLKPENLMRARNFKECVVELVGPTLQKIFFEKYTEKLWGLSPEKMSPNWAPKRIELRKKHKAFWSGQFSACGKYGAGAIMDRMAKTIQEKGGKIHTKHRLKKINIIKNKISDLHFENGKNYKSDDSIVVSTIPLNNLCKTMKLPCDLMFNSVRLMYMVFSKNRIFPKNTHSIYFAHSSFDFHRASEQKQYSDTTFPKGKSIIVFEISYTQRKHLGTMSDKELSKRILKQFCSLGFVKKEDFLSAQSVKMPNVNPVMKIGYEKELSKINSKISKVDNLHLAGGSAEFIYGDIQTMVARGNDMADLLISNHYAINKNLKRSLQFKFNENVEIYGHKIGLNHPTMVIAEIGINHRGNLEAAKKLVLEAKKSGCEIAKIQTYKGKDRVSNTSKEAKYADKTLGMEETT
;
A
#
# COMPACT_ATOMS: atom_id res chain seq x y z
N MET A 1 -27.16 11.79 -22.95
CA MET A 1 -27.35 11.09 -21.67
C MET A 1 -26.07 11.24 -20.86
N LYS A 2 -26.19 11.44 -19.54
CA LYS A 2 -25.02 11.48 -18.64
C LYS A 2 -24.36 10.12 -18.61
N LYS A 3 -23.04 10.09 -18.52
CA LYS A 3 -22.26 8.88 -18.40
C LYS A 3 -22.47 8.27 -17.02
N LYS A 4 -22.67 6.96 -16.94
CA LYS A 4 -22.92 6.23 -15.68
C LYS A 4 -21.66 5.46 -15.28
N ILE A 5 -21.25 5.62 -14.05
CA ILE A 5 -20.09 4.92 -13.46
C ILE A 5 -20.58 4.11 -12.26
N LYS A 6 -20.34 2.80 -12.31
CA LYS A 6 -20.61 1.89 -11.20
C LYS A 6 -19.31 1.40 -10.59
N ILE A 7 -19.11 1.63 -9.31
CA ILE A 7 -17.88 1.28 -8.59
C ILE A 7 -18.21 0.14 -7.61
N ILE A 8 -17.52 -0.98 -7.76
CA ILE A 8 -17.66 -2.14 -6.87
C ILE A 8 -16.57 -2.08 -5.83
N GLY A 9 -16.94 -1.78 -4.59
CA GLY A 9 -16.10 -1.54 -3.43
C GLY A 9 -16.06 -0.06 -3.04
N ALA A 10 -16.50 0.25 -1.82
CA ALA A 10 -16.43 1.57 -1.20
C ALA A 10 -15.26 1.66 -0.18
N GLY A 11 -14.13 1.01 -0.50
CA GLY A 11 -12.85 1.22 0.18
C GLY A 11 -12.20 2.53 -0.28
N PRO A 12 -11.00 2.87 0.24
CA PRO A 12 -10.33 4.15 -0.06
C PRO A 12 -10.24 4.45 -1.57
N THR A 13 -9.80 3.50 -2.39
CA THR A 13 -9.71 3.70 -3.85
C THR A 13 -11.06 4.02 -4.49
N GLY A 14 -12.10 3.24 -4.17
CA GLY A 14 -13.44 3.45 -4.72
C GLY A 14 -14.03 4.79 -4.31
N LEU A 15 -13.89 5.16 -3.03
CA LEU A 15 -14.35 6.46 -2.51
C LEU A 15 -13.61 7.63 -3.16
N ILE A 16 -12.28 7.54 -3.31
CA ILE A 16 -11.48 8.61 -3.93
C ILE A 16 -11.80 8.74 -5.41
N THR A 17 -11.96 7.62 -6.12
CA THR A 17 -12.41 7.62 -7.51
C THR A 17 -13.76 8.33 -7.65
N ALA A 18 -14.74 7.94 -6.84
CA ALA A 18 -16.08 8.54 -6.84
C ALA A 18 -16.04 10.04 -6.49
N LEU A 19 -15.32 10.40 -5.42
CA LEU A 19 -15.19 11.78 -4.96
C LEU A 19 -14.61 12.70 -6.05
N ASN A 20 -13.58 12.24 -6.76
CA ASN A 20 -13.01 13.00 -7.86
C ASN A 20 -13.97 13.14 -9.03
N ILE A 21 -14.69 12.06 -9.37
CA ILE A 21 -15.66 12.09 -10.49
C ILE A 21 -16.80 13.08 -10.18
N VAL A 22 -17.42 13.03 -9.00
CA VAL A 22 -18.52 13.94 -8.65
C VAL A 22 -18.05 15.39 -8.47
N ASN A 23 -16.76 15.63 -8.22
CA ASN A 23 -16.18 16.96 -8.12
C ASN A 23 -15.79 17.57 -9.47
N LYS A 24 -15.41 16.74 -10.45
CA LYS A 24 -14.78 17.19 -11.71
C LYS A 24 -15.63 16.93 -12.95
N SER A 25 -16.77 16.26 -12.83
CA SER A 25 -17.65 15.90 -13.96
C SER A 25 -19.11 15.90 -13.57
N ASP A 26 -19.99 15.74 -14.55
CA ASP A 26 -21.44 15.60 -14.38
C ASP A 26 -21.92 14.12 -14.47
N PHE A 27 -21.00 13.17 -14.32
CA PHE A 27 -21.30 11.73 -14.41
C PHE A 27 -22.19 11.28 -13.25
N GLU A 28 -23.06 10.32 -13.53
CA GLU A 28 -23.82 9.61 -12.50
C GLU A 28 -22.93 8.53 -11.86
N VAL A 29 -22.76 8.57 -10.54
CA VAL A 29 -21.87 7.65 -9.83
C VAL A 29 -22.68 6.82 -8.84
N GLU A 30 -22.52 5.50 -8.90
CA GLU A 30 -23.08 4.54 -7.95
C GLU A 30 -21.97 3.65 -7.40
N LEU A 31 -21.84 3.60 -6.06
CA LEU A 31 -20.91 2.69 -5.37
C LEU A 31 -21.68 1.54 -4.72
N PHE A 32 -21.09 0.35 -4.73
CA PHE A 32 -21.64 -0.85 -4.12
C PHE A 32 -20.61 -1.47 -3.18
N ASP A 33 -20.95 -1.66 -1.91
CA ASP A 33 -20.07 -2.32 -0.93
C ASP A 33 -20.76 -3.52 -0.27
N ALA A 34 -19.97 -4.55 -0.04
CA ALA A 34 -20.41 -5.77 0.63
C ALA A 34 -20.68 -5.58 2.12
N GLN A 35 -20.03 -4.59 2.74
CA GLN A 35 -20.13 -4.31 4.16
C GLN A 35 -21.32 -3.40 4.48
N GLU A 36 -21.61 -3.25 5.75
CA GLU A 36 -22.62 -2.33 6.26
C GLU A 36 -22.11 -0.88 6.29
N THR A 37 -20.79 -0.70 6.44
CA THR A 37 -20.10 0.59 6.48
C THR A 37 -19.14 0.70 5.31
N VAL A 38 -18.85 1.93 4.89
CA VAL A 38 -17.84 2.24 3.89
C VAL A 38 -16.42 2.20 4.50
N GLY A 39 -15.41 2.33 3.65
CA GLY A 39 -14.01 2.44 4.09
C GLY A 39 -13.19 1.17 3.84
N GLY A 40 -13.83 0.02 3.59
CA GLY A 40 -13.13 -1.24 3.35
C GLY A 40 -12.14 -1.54 4.48
N LEU A 41 -10.85 -1.76 4.15
CA LEU A 41 -9.81 -2.01 5.17
C LEU A 41 -9.50 -0.79 6.05
N ALA A 42 -9.79 0.44 5.59
CA ALA A 42 -9.63 1.67 6.37
C ALA A 42 -10.87 2.03 7.22
N ALA A 43 -11.81 1.10 7.39
CA ALA A 43 -12.92 1.27 8.30
C ALA A 43 -12.46 1.26 9.77
N SER A 44 -13.31 1.78 10.65
CA SER A 44 -13.11 1.73 12.10
C SER A 44 -14.26 0.95 12.76
N VAL A 45 -14.01 0.47 13.97
CA VAL A 45 -15.00 -0.20 14.83
C VAL A 45 -15.15 0.59 16.14
N ASN A 46 -16.38 0.65 16.65
CA ASN A 46 -16.66 1.20 17.96
C ASN A 46 -16.69 0.06 19.00
N ILE A 47 -15.87 0.19 20.04
CA ILE A 47 -15.79 -0.75 21.16
C ILE A 47 -16.03 0.04 22.44
N ASP A 48 -17.23 -0.05 22.98
CA ASP A 48 -17.64 0.66 24.20
C ASP A 48 -17.37 2.18 24.13
N GLY A 49 -17.65 2.81 22.99
CA GLY A 49 -17.41 4.23 22.74
C GLY A 49 -15.98 4.58 22.28
N MET A 50 -15.05 3.63 22.36
CA MET A 50 -13.67 3.78 21.88
C MET A 50 -13.56 3.40 20.40
N ILE A 51 -13.15 4.33 19.57
CA ILE A 51 -13.00 4.10 18.12
C ILE A 51 -11.62 3.50 17.83
N CYS A 52 -11.62 2.36 17.17
CA CYS A 52 -10.43 1.63 16.76
C CYS A 52 -10.44 1.34 15.27
N ASP A 53 -9.31 1.53 14.60
CA ASP A 53 -9.17 1.19 13.19
C ASP A 53 -9.06 -0.34 12.98
N TRP A 54 -9.37 -0.78 11.77
CA TRP A 54 -9.12 -2.16 11.33
C TRP A 54 -7.63 -2.38 11.04
N GLY A 55 -6.85 -2.33 12.13
CA GLY A 55 -5.40 -2.20 12.11
C GLY A 55 -4.96 -0.74 11.96
N PRO A 56 -3.69 -0.41 12.27
CA PRO A 56 -3.21 0.96 12.20
C PRO A 56 -3.23 1.51 10.77
N HIS A 57 -3.89 2.63 10.56
CA HIS A 57 -3.89 3.38 9.31
C HIS A 57 -3.18 4.71 9.49
N ILE A 58 -2.08 4.89 8.77
CA ILE A 58 -1.28 6.10 8.78
C ILE A 58 -1.40 6.80 7.44
N PHE A 59 -1.86 8.04 7.47
CA PHE A 59 -1.88 8.94 6.33
C PHE A 59 -0.51 9.59 6.24
N HIS A 60 0.30 9.17 5.28
CA HIS A 60 1.66 9.69 5.10
C HIS A 60 1.96 9.87 3.62
N SER A 61 2.82 10.84 3.31
CA SER A 61 3.30 11.01 1.94
C SER A 61 4.56 11.87 1.92
N ALA A 62 5.49 11.53 1.03
CA ALA A 62 6.57 12.41 0.59
C ALA A 62 6.10 13.33 -0.57
N HIS A 63 4.97 13.05 -1.21
CA HIS A 63 4.40 13.80 -2.33
C HIS A 63 3.48 14.89 -1.83
N ARG A 64 3.72 16.11 -2.32
CA ARG A 64 3.01 17.31 -1.86
C ARG A 64 1.53 17.29 -2.24
N ASP A 65 1.20 16.85 -3.44
CA ASP A 65 -0.17 16.75 -3.96
C ASP A 65 -1.06 15.83 -3.08
N ILE A 66 -0.52 14.68 -2.64
CA ILE A 66 -1.22 13.75 -1.74
C ILE A 66 -1.35 14.37 -0.34
N THR A 67 -0.30 15.04 0.13
CA THR A 67 -0.34 15.74 1.44
C THR A 67 -1.39 16.85 1.41
N ASP A 68 -1.40 17.67 0.36
CA ASP A 68 -2.36 18.76 0.18
C ASP A 68 -3.79 18.22 0.05
N PHE A 69 -3.99 17.08 -0.64
CA PHE A 69 -5.28 16.40 -0.69
C PHE A 69 -5.80 16.06 0.71
N TRP A 70 -4.96 15.45 1.56
CA TRP A 70 -5.35 15.09 2.92
C TRP A 70 -5.64 16.31 3.79
N LEU A 71 -4.76 17.31 3.78
CA LEU A 71 -4.88 18.49 4.62
C LEU A 71 -6.05 19.39 4.21
N LYS A 72 -6.26 19.60 2.91
CA LYS A 72 -7.34 20.43 2.40
C LYS A 72 -8.72 19.85 2.68
N ASN A 73 -8.88 18.54 2.53
CA ASN A 73 -10.21 17.92 2.60
C ASN A 73 -10.53 17.34 3.99
N PHE A 74 -9.50 16.97 4.79
CA PHE A 74 -9.68 16.22 6.03
C PHE A 74 -8.76 16.67 7.17
N GLY A 75 -8.14 17.85 7.07
CA GLY A 75 -7.15 18.33 8.04
C GLY A 75 -7.68 18.39 9.48
N ASP A 76 -8.96 18.72 9.66
CA ASP A 76 -9.66 18.75 10.95
C ASP A 76 -9.91 17.35 11.56
N LEU A 77 -9.89 16.30 10.74
CA LEU A 77 -9.99 14.89 11.14
C LEU A 77 -8.64 14.21 11.33
N LEU A 78 -7.53 14.90 11.10
CA LEU A 78 -6.20 14.35 11.19
C LEU A 78 -5.44 14.83 12.41
N VAL A 79 -4.68 13.93 13.04
CA VAL A 79 -3.69 14.23 14.09
C VAL A 79 -2.30 13.99 13.53
N LYS A 80 -1.55 15.08 13.28
CA LYS A 80 -0.14 14.99 12.88
C LYS A 80 0.69 14.39 14.00
N LYS A 81 1.44 13.35 13.73
CA LYS A 81 2.22 12.63 14.73
C LYS A 81 3.33 11.81 14.08
N ASP A 82 4.41 11.62 14.82
CA ASP A 82 5.45 10.65 14.53
C ASP A 82 5.08 9.27 15.07
N PHE A 83 5.35 8.22 14.27
CA PHE A 83 5.02 6.84 14.63
C PHE A 83 6.28 6.02 14.84
N PHE A 84 6.35 5.31 15.98
CA PHE A 84 7.47 4.48 16.39
C PHE A 84 7.01 3.04 16.60
N TYR A 85 7.77 2.12 16.04
CA TYR A 85 7.48 0.69 16.11
C TYR A 85 8.67 -0.06 16.70
N LYS A 86 8.41 -1.24 17.26
CA LYS A 86 9.42 -2.12 17.83
C LYS A 86 9.30 -3.54 17.27
N ASN A 87 10.41 -4.27 17.26
CA ASN A 87 10.44 -5.73 17.13
C ASN A 87 10.73 -6.34 18.49
N TYR A 88 9.97 -7.34 18.88
CA TYR A 88 10.24 -8.12 20.09
C TYR A 88 11.07 -9.35 19.77
N LYS A 89 12.13 -9.58 20.54
CA LYS A 89 12.94 -10.80 20.49
C LYS A 89 13.54 -11.09 21.87
N ASP A 90 13.18 -12.23 22.45
CA ASP A 90 13.77 -12.79 23.67
C ASP A 90 13.86 -11.77 24.84
N GLY A 91 12.76 -11.08 25.13
CA GLY A 91 12.68 -10.07 26.21
C GLY A 91 13.18 -8.67 25.84
N ILE A 92 13.78 -8.50 24.65
CA ILE A 92 14.33 -7.23 24.19
C ILE A 92 13.47 -6.61 23.11
N TYR A 93 13.29 -5.28 23.17
CA TYR A 93 12.56 -4.49 22.19
C TYR A 93 13.55 -3.70 21.31
N TYR A 94 13.63 -4.08 20.05
CA TYR A 94 14.46 -3.46 19.03
C TYR A 94 13.63 -2.47 18.21
N ASP A 95 14.25 -1.41 17.74
CA ASP A 95 13.57 -0.44 16.89
C ASP A 95 13.22 -1.02 15.52
N TYR A 96 12.10 -0.55 14.95
CA TYR A 96 11.72 -0.88 13.59
C TYR A 96 11.36 0.42 12.82
N PRO A 97 11.90 0.65 11.61
CA PRO A 97 12.95 -0.14 10.94
C PRO A 97 14.23 -0.29 11.78
N ILE A 98 15.00 -1.35 11.50
CA ILE A 98 16.18 -1.69 12.28
C ILE A 98 17.22 -0.57 12.14
N SER A 99 17.83 -0.17 13.26
CA SER A 99 18.89 0.84 13.30
C SER A 99 20.19 0.27 13.89
N TRP A 100 21.32 0.93 13.60
CA TRP A 100 22.59 0.62 14.26
C TRP A 100 22.50 0.74 15.79
N GLU A 101 21.70 1.67 16.30
CA GLU A 101 21.43 1.79 17.74
C GLU A 101 20.75 0.54 18.29
N SER A 102 19.83 -0.07 17.52
CA SER A 102 19.22 -1.35 17.86
C SER A 102 20.21 -2.52 17.81
N ILE A 103 21.15 -2.53 16.85
CA ILE A 103 22.19 -3.54 16.74
C ILE A 103 23.09 -3.53 17.98
N ASN A 104 23.33 -2.37 18.59
CA ASN A 104 24.11 -2.25 19.82
C ASN A 104 23.50 -2.97 21.04
N LYS A 105 22.19 -3.31 20.99
CA LYS A 105 21.48 -4.07 22.05
C LYS A 105 21.73 -5.59 21.97
N PHE A 106 22.30 -6.08 20.88
CA PHE A 106 22.63 -7.50 20.77
C PHE A 106 23.82 -7.89 21.64
N PRO A 107 23.88 -9.17 22.06
CA PRO A 107 25.11 -9.74 22.65
C PRO A 107 26.31 -9.50 21.75
N LYS A 108 27.50 -9.29 22.36
CA LYS A 108 28.73 -8.91 21.64
C LYS A 108 29.07 -9.81 20.44
N ASN A 109 28.89 -11.12 20.59
CA ASN A 109 29.14 -12.10 19.52
C ASN A 109 28.17 -11.92 18.33
N ILE A 110 26.88 -11.71 18.59
CA ILE A 110 25.87 -11.48 17.55
C ILE A 110 26.12 -10.12 16.88
N LYS A 111 26.40 -9.07 17.67
CA LYS A 111 26.72 -7.73 17.16
C LYS A 111 27.89 -7.79 16.17
N LYS A 112 29.05 -8.38 16.57
CA LYS A 112 30.22 -8.53 15.70
C LYS A 112 29.90 -9.27 14.40
N LYS A 113 29.07 -10.33 14.50
CA LYS A 113 28.62 -11.09 13.32
C LYS A 113 27.80 -10.24 12.38
N VAL A 114 26.80 -9.50 12.90
CA VAL A 114 25.94 -8.59 12.11
C VAL A 114 26.77 -7.48 11.45
N GLU A 115 27.70 -6.86 12.18
CA GLU A 115 28.60 -5.83 11.64
C GLU A 115 29.42 -6.36 10.47
N LYS A 116 30.02 -7.57 10.62
CA LYS A 116 30.76 -8.22 9.54
C LYS A 116 29.88 -8.51 8.32
N GLU A 117 28.66 -9.02 8.54
CA GLU A 117 27.73 -9.32 7.47
C GLU A 117 27.34 -8.06 6.70
N ILE A 118 26.98 -6.98 7.40
CA ILE A 118 26.55 -5.71 6.77
C ILE A 118 27.69 -5.06 5.97
N ASN A 119 28.91 -5.10 6.48
CA ASN A 119 30.08 -4.55 5.77
C ASN A 119 30.41 -5.33 4.48
N ASN A 120 29.93 -6.56 4.34
CA ASN A 120 30.11 -7.40 3.17
C ASN A 120 28.91 -7.39 2.21
N LEU A 121 27.84 -6.64 2.50
CA LEU A 121 26.69 -6.52 1.60
C LEU A 121 27.10 -5.84 0.29
N LYS A 122 26.61 -6.38 -0.81
CA LYS A 122 26.86 -5.87 -2.16
C LYS A 122 25.54 -5.45 -2.78
N PRO A 123 25.25 -4.15 -2.91
CA PRO A 123 23.97 -3.65 -3.45
C PRO A 123 23.63 -4.23 -4.83
N GLU A 124 24.62 -4.55 -5.65
CA GLU A 124 24.43 -5.17 -6.97
C GLU A 124 23.79 -6.56 -6.91
N ASN A 125 23.96 -7.30 -5.81
CA ASN A 125 23.36 -8.62 -5.63
C ASN A 125 21.84 -8.54 -5.41
N LEU A 126 21.32 -7.40 -4.95
CA LEU A 126 19.88 -7.21 -4.76
C LEU A 126 19.08 -7.48 -6.03
N MET A 127 19.61 -7.06 -7.18
CA MET A 127 18.98 -7.28 -8.49
C MET A 127 18.99 -8.75 -8.93
N ARG A 128 19.82 -9.60 -8.31
CA ARG A 128 19.94 -11.03 -8.60
C ARG A 128 19.13 -11.90 -7.64
N ALA A 129 18.50 -11.30 -6.63
CA ALA A 129 17.71 -12.05 -5.65
C ALA A 129 16.52 -12.74 -6.34
N ARG A 130 16.42 -14.07 -6.17
CA ARG A 130 15.37 -14.91 -6.78
C ARG A 130 14.12 -15.03 -5.92
N ASN A 131 14.25 -14.71 -4.65
CA ASN A 131 13.17 -14.80 -3.66
C ASN A 131 13.33 -13.74 -2.56
N PHE A 132 12.29 -13.61 -1.75
CA PHE A 132 12.24 -12.64 -0.66
C PHE A 132 13.38 -12.83 0.36
N LYS A 133 13.75 -14.08 0.70
CA LYS A 133 14.83 -14.35 1.66
C LYS A 133 16.16 -13.80 1.15
N GLU A 134 16.52 -14.15 -0.09
CA GLU A 134 17.75 -13.64 -0.73
C GLU A 134 17.76 -12.10 -0.75
N CYS A 135 16.64 -11.49 -1.14
CA CYS A 135 16.49 -10.04 -1.15
C CYS A 135 16.72 -9.41 0.25
N VAL A 136 16.12 -9.98 1.30
CA VAL A 136 16.30 -9.46 2.67
C VAL A 136 17.72 -9.67 3.18
N VAL A 137 18.36 -10.78 2.83
CA VAL A 137 19.78 -11.02 3.15
C VAL A 137 20.66 -9.92 2.56
N GLU A 138 20.43 -9.53 1.31
CA GLU A 138 21.20 -8.45 0.67
C GLU A 138 20.88 -7.05 1.22
N LEU A 139 19.74 -6.87 1.90
CA LEU A 139 19.37 -5.58 2.52
C LEU A 139 19.92 -5.40 3.94
N VAL A 140 19.92 -6.48 4.74
CA VAL A 140 20.21 -6.38 6.19
C VAL A 140 21.14 -7.47 6.73
N GLY A 141 21.60 -8.40 5.90
CA GLY A 141 22.43 -9.54 6.28
C GLY A 141 21.65 -10.75 6.78
N PRO A 142 22.27 -11.96 6.72
CA PRO A 142 21.60 -13.22 7.02
C PRO A 142 21.17 -13.36 8.49
N THR A 143 21.94 -12.79 9.42
CA THR A 143 21.59 -12.85 10.86
C THR A 143 20.34 -12.05 11.17
N LEU A 144 20.22 -10.81 10.69
CA LEU A 144 19.02 -9.99 10.91
C LEU A 144 17.82 -10.55 10.14
N GLN A 145 18.02 -11.07 8.92
CA GLN A 145 16.99 -11.78 8.17
C GLN A 145 16.38 -12.91 9.01
N LYS A 146 17.21 -13.78 9.59
CA LYS A 146 16.76 -14.90 10.41
C LYS A 146 16.05 -14.47 11.68
N ILE A 147 16.56 -13.44 12.36
CA ILE A 147 16.02 -12.98 13.65
C ILE A 147 14.66 -12.30 13.49
N PHE A 148 14.49 -11.41 12.51
CA PHE A 148 13.33 -10.53 12.43
C PHE A 148 12.37 -10.84 11.29
N PHE A 149 12.83 -11.45 10.20
CA PHE A 149 12.03 -11.56 8.99
C PHE A 149 11.58 -12.97 8.64
N GLU A 150 12.38 -14.02 8.95
CA GLU A 150 12.06 -15.40 8.56
C GLU A 150 10.71 -15.84 9.12
N LYS A 151 10.61 -15.96 10.44
CA LYS A 151 9.38 -16.43 11.09
C LYS A 151 8.23 -15.40 11.05
N TYR A 152 8.56 -14.12 11.01
CA TYR A 152 7.56 -13.08 10.80
C TYR A 152 6.87 -13.22 9.44
N THR A 153 7.65 -13.43 8.38
CA THR A 153 7.14 -13.63 7.01
C THR A 153 6.23 -14.85 6.92
N GLU A 154 6.68 -15.99 7.46
CA GLU A 154 5.86 -17.21 7.52
C GLU A 154 4.53 -16.97 8.26
N LYS A 155 4.59 -16.27 9.38
CA LYS A 155 3.42 -15.96 10.20
C LYS A 155 2.43 -15.03 9.51
N LEU A 156 2.93 -13.97 8.86
CA LEU A 156 2.10 -12.95 8.20
C LEU A 156 1.51 -13.48 6.89
N TRP A 157 2.35 -14.07 6.03
CA TRP A 157 1.96 -14.41 4.66
C TRP A 157 1.52 -15.88 4.50
N GLY A 158 1.84 -16.74 5.47
CA GLY A 158 1.58 -18.18 5.40
C GLY A 158 2.48 -18.93 4.42
N LEU A 159 3.58 -18.30 3.99
CA LEU A 159 4.58 -18.89 3.10
C LEU A 159 5.99 -18.66 3.67
N SER A 160 6.89 -19.61 3.41
CA SER A 160 8.30 -19.38 3.72
C SER A 160 8.90 -18.29 2.82
N PRO A 161 9.89 -17.53 3.31
CA PRO A 161 10.51 -16.43 2.55
C PRO A 161 11.09 -16.87 1.20
N GLU A 162 11.52 -18.13 1.07
CA GLU A 162 12.04 -18.72 -0.17
C GLU A 162 10.98 -18.90 -1.26
N LYS A 163 9.70 -18.98 -0.87
CA LYS A 163 8.56 -19.14 -1.80
C LYS A 163 7.92 -17.81 -2.18
N MET A 164 8.39 -16.70 -1.63
CA MET A 164 7.86 -15.37 -1.92
C MET A 164 8.72 -14.63 -2.95
N SER A 165 8.08 -13.86 -3.82
CA SER A 165 8.74 -12.97 -4.76
C SER A 165 9.56 -11.89 -4.02
N PRO A 166 10.74 -11.49 -4.54
CA PRO A 166 11.54 -10.43 -3.94
C PRO A 166 10.93 -9.03 -4.12
N ASN A 167 9.94 -8.86 -5.01
CA ASN A 167 9.51 -7.57 -5.55
C ASN A 167 9.02 -6.53 -4.53
N TRP A 168 8.57 -6.93 -3.34
CA TRP A 168 8.10 -5.97 -2.35
C TRP A 168 9.11 -5.68 -1.22
N ALA A 169 10.10 -6.54 -1.01
CA ALA A 169 11.07 -6.42 0.09
C ALA A 169 11.82 -5.09 0.12
N PRO A 170 12.35 -4.56 -1.01
CA PRO A 170 13.10 -3.31 -1.02
C PRO A 170 12.30 -2.10 -0.56
N LYS A 171 10.97 -2.15 -0.66
CA LYS A 171 10.08 -1.04 -0.27
C LYS A 171 9.84 -0.95 1.23
N ARG A 172 10.15 -2.01 1.99
CA ARG A 172 9.72 -2.14 3.39
C ARG A 172 10.83 -2.48 4.37
N ILE A 173 12.00 -2.87 3.87
CA ILE A 173 13.12 -3.34 4.70
C ILE A 173 14.32 -2.45 4.44
N GLU A 174 14.77 -1.80 5.49
CA GLU A 174 15.95 -0.92 5.47
C GLU A 174 16.71 -1.02 6.78
N LEU A 175 18.01 -0.76 6.72
CA LEU A 175 18.86 -0.56 7.87
C LEU A 175 19.16 0.93 8.03
N ARG A 176 18.73 1.53 9.13
CA ARG A 176 18.92 2.96 9.41
C ARG A 176 20.19 3.23 10.24
N LYS A 177 20.83 4.36 9.99
CA LYS A 177 21.97 4.79 10.81
C LYS A 177 21.55 5.09 12.24
N LYS A 178 20.43 5.80 12.43
CA LYS A 178 19.87 6.18 13.75
C LYS A 178 18.40 5.83 13.83
N HIS A 179 17.90 5.64 15.04
CA HIS A 179 16.48 5.49 15.27
C HIS A 179 15.74 6.80 14.95
N LYS A 180 14.71 6.70 14.14
CA LYS A 180 13.82 7.80 13.75
C LYS A 180 12.39 7.27 13.65
N ALA A 181 11.42 8.19 13.67
CA ALA A 181 10.03 7.85 13.36
C ALA A 181 9.94 7.06 12.04
N PHE A 182 8.95 6.18 11.93
CA PHE A 182 8.83 5.29 10.75
C PHE A 182 8.76 6.10 9.45
N TRP A 183 8.01 7.19 9.45
CA TRP A 183 7.80 8.10 8.31
C TRP A 183 8.60 9.41 8.45
N SER A 184 9.79 9.35 9.03
CA SER A 184 10.63 10.53 9.24
C SER A 184 10.92 11.28 7.94
N GLY A 185 10.76 12.61 7.98
CA GLY A 185 11.05 13.49 6.83
C GLY A 185 9.89 13.64 5.84
N GLN A 186 8.72 13.08 6.13
CA GLN A 186 7.51 13.26 5.33
C GLN A 186 6.30 13.59 6.22
N PHE A 187 5.21 14.06 5.61
CA PHE A 187 3.94 14.18 6.30
C PHE A 187 3.51 12.83 6.88
N SER A 188 3.08 12.82 8.14
CA SER A 188 2.46 11.65 8.76
C SER A 188 1.39 12.06 9.76
N ALA A 189 0.25 11.37 9.74
CA ALA A 189 -0.90 11.62 10.60
C ALA A 189 -1.73 10.34 10.79
N CYS A 190 -2.57 10.31 11.79
CA CYS A 190 -3.64 9.31 11.95
C CYS A 190 -5.00 10.00 12.04
N GLY A 191 -6.08 9.23 11.90
CA GLY A 191 -7.44 9.74 12.08
C GLY A 191 -7.70 10.13 13.53
N LYS A 192 -8.19 11.36 13.78
CA LYS A 192 -8.58 11.84 15.11
C LYS A 192 -9.67 10.97 15.73
N TYR A 193 -10.63 10.59 14.93
CA TYR A 193 -11.74 9.69 15.27
C TYR A 193 -11.66 8.38 14.50
N GLY A 194 -10.43 7.87 14.28
CA GLY A 194 -10.15 6.73 13.41
C GLY A 194 -10.14 7.09 11.92
N ALA A 195 -9.58 6.20 11.10
CA ALA A 195 -9.55 6.35 9.65
C ALA A 195 -10.95 6.28 9.04
N GLY A 196 -11.86 5.51 9.65
CA GLY A 196 -13.26 5.38 9.22
C GLY A 196 -13.98 6.72 9.12
N ALA A 197 -13.77 7.64 10.06
CA ALA A 197 -14.39 8.97 10.03
C ALA A 197 -14.02 9.78 8.76
N ILE A 198 -12.83 9.57 8.22
CA ILE A 198 -12.40 10.19 6.96
C ILE A 198 -13.14 9.54 5.78
N MET A 199 -13.30 8.22 5.81
CA MET A 199 -14.04 7.48 4.79
C MET A 199 -15.52 7.87 4.79
N ASP A 200 -16.12 8.02 5.96
CA ASP A 200 -17.51 8.47 6.13
C ASP A 200 -17.71 9.89 5.58
N ARG A 201 -16.76 10.80 5.82
CA ARG A 201 -16.82 12.15 5.25
C ARG A 201 -16.73 12.12 3.72
N MET A 202 -15.88 11.28 3.14
CA MET A 202 -15.84 11.09 1.68
C MET A 202 -17.20 10.62 1.17
N ALA A 203 -17.77 9.60 1.79
CA ALA A 203 -19.05 9.05 1.41
C ALA A 203 -20.18 10.10 1.49
N LYS A 204 -20.22 10.86 2.57
CA LYS A 204 -21.18 11.96 2.74
C LYS A 204 -21.04 13.01 1.64
N THR A 205 -19.82 13.45 1.32
CA THR A 205 -19.57 14.42 0.25
C THR A 205 -20.00 13.89 -1.12
N ILE A 206 -19.76 12.59 -1.41
CA ILE A 206 -20.21 11.96 -2.64
C ILE A 206 -21.73 12.00 -2.74
N GLN A 207 -22.45 11.68 -1.65
CA GLN A 207 -23.93 11.68 -1.62
C GLN A 207 -24.50 13.11 -1.74
N GLU A 208 -23.93 14.08 -1.05
CA GLU A 208 -24.32 15.49 -1.16
C GLU A 208 -24.19 16.04 -2.59
N LYS A 209 -23.28 15.47 -3.39
CA LYS A 209 -23.07 15.80 -4.81
C LYS A 209 -23.85 14.90 -5.77
N GLY A 210 -24.82 14.13 -5.27
CA GLY A 210 -25.74 13.30 -6.07
C GLY A 210 -25.26 11.89 -6.37
N GLY A 211 -24.08 11.47 -5.86
CA GLY A 211 -23.62 10.09 -5.96
C GLY A 211 -24.43 9.17 -5.04
N LYS A 212 -24.62 7.91 -5.43
CA LYS A 212 -25.35 6.91 -4.65
C LYS A 212 -24.40 5.88 -4.06
N ILE A 213 -24.62 5.50 -2.80
CA ILE A 213 -23.83 4.46 -2.12
C ILE A 213 -24.77 3.39 -1.59
N HIS A 214 -24.53 2.16 -2.01
CA HIS A 214 -25.30 0.97 -1.66
C HIS A 214 -24.43 0.05 -0.80
N THR A 215 -24.65 0.05 0.51
CA THR A 215 -24.03 -0.90 1.47
C THR A 215 -24.80 -2.22 1.50
N LYS A 216 -24.22 -3.28 2.09
CA LYS A 216 -24.81 -4.65 2.10
C LYS A 216 -25.08 -5.20 0.68
N HIS A 217 -24.30 -4.75 -0.30
CA HIS A 217 -24.37 -5.18 -1.69
C HIS A 217 -23.13 -5.99 -2.07
N ARG A 218 -23.04 -7.23 -1.57
CA ARG A 218 -21.98 -8.17 -1.95
C ARG A 218 -22.22 -8.68 -3.36
N LEU A 219 -21.27 -8.41 -4.27
CA LEU A 219 -21.36 -8.88 -5.64
C LEU A 219 -21.32 -10.41 -5.70
N LYS A 220 -22.32 -11.03 -6.30
CA LYS A 220 -22.50 -12.48 -6.45
C LYS A 220 -22.10 -12.98 -7.82
N LYS A 221 -22.50 -12.27 -8.87
CA LYS A 221 -22.30 -12.68 -10.26
C LYS A 221 -22.27 -11.47 -11.19
N ILE A 222 -21.49 -11.55 -12.24
CA ILE A 222 -21.47 -10.60 -13.35
C ILE A 222 -21.95 -11.34 -14.61
N ASN A 223 -22.90 -10.75 -15.32
CA ASN A 223 -23.27 -11.20 -16.65
C ASN A 223 -22.53 -10.36 -17.70
N ILE A 224 -21.97 -11.04 -18.70
CA ILE A 224 -21.23 -10.41 -19.80
C ILE A 224 -21.90 -10.81 -21.11
N ILE A 225 -22.28 -9.84 -21.92
CA ILE A 225 -22.86 -10.01 -23.26
C ILE A 225 -22.04 -9.18 -24.24
N LYS A 226 -21.58 -9.76 -25.33
CA LYS A 226 -20.79 -9.09 -26.38
C LYS A 226 -19.62 -8.28 -25.80
N ASN A 227 -18.82 -8.92 -24.92
CA ASN A 227 -17.67 -8.32 -24.22
C ASN A 227 -17.99 -7.12 -23.31
N LYS A 228 -19.23 -6.93 -22.91
CA LYS A 228 -19.64 -5.89 -21.95
C LYS A 228 -20.38 -6.49 -20.78
N ILE A 229 -20.15 -5.94 -19.60
CA ILE A 229 -20.98 -6.23 -18.43
C ILE A 229 -22.37 -5.69 -18.72
N SER A 230 -23.35 -6.59 -18.76
CA SER A 230 -24.77 -6.24 -18.92
C SER A 230 -25.47 -6.06 -17.58
N ASP A 231 -25.14 -6.90 -16.59
CA ASP A 231 -25.80 -6.91 -15.29
C ASP A 231 -24.86 -7.25 -14.16
N LEU A 232 -25.09 -6.60 -13.02
CA LEU A 232 -24.47 -6.90 -11.73
C LEU A 232 -25.51 -7.51 -10.81
N HIS A 233 -25.26 -8.72 -10.31
CA HIS A 233 -26.15 -9.44 -9.38
C HIS A 233 -25.52 -9.50 -7.99
N PHE A 234 -26.28 -9.13 -6.97
CA PHE A 234 -25.85 -9.08 -5.58
C PHE A 234 -26.47 -10.18 -4.72
N GLU A 235 -25.81 -10.56 -3.61
CA GLU A 235 -26.31 -11.61 -2.71
C GLU A 235 -27.64 -11.26 -2.04
N ASN A 236 -27.94 -9.98 -1.87
CA ASN A 236 -29.21 -9.48 -1.33
C ASN A 236 -30.38 -9.53 -2.33
N GLY A 237 -30.20 -10.17 -3.48
CA GLY A 237 -31.21 -10.32 -4.53
C GLY A 237 -31.37 -9.11 -5.47
N LYS A 238 -30.70 -7.99 -5.20
CA LYS A 238 -30.73 -6.81 -6.08
C LYS A 238 -29.90 -7.05 -7.35
N ASN A 239 -30.39 -6.49 -8.46
CA ASN A 239 -29.75 -6.57 -9.77
C ASN A 239 -29.74 -5.19 -10.41
N TYR A 240 -28.62 -4.86 -11.08
CA TYR A 240 -28.44 -3.55 -11.72
C TYR A 240 -27.95 -3.73 -13.16
N LYS A 241 -28.71 -3.21 -14.12
CA LYS A 241 -28.28 -3.13 -15.53
C LYS A 241 -27.05 -2.25 -15.66
N SER A 242 -26.11 -2.64 -16.49
CA SER A 242 -24.78 -1.99 -16.59
C SER A 242 -24.23 -1.93 -18.01
N ASP A 243 -25.04 -2.25 -19.01
CA ASP A 243 -24.71 -2.24 -20.44
C ASP A 243 -24.34 -0.83 -20.96
N ASP A 244 -24.94 0.22 -20.36
CA ASP A 244 -24.67 1.63 -20.62
C ASP A 244 -23.69 2.27 -19.62
N SER A 245 -23.11 1.48 -18.72
CA SER A 245 -22.27 1.97 -17.63
C SER A 245 -20.82 1.52 -17.79
N ILE A 246 -19.89 2.33 -17.29
CA ILE A 246 -18.54 1.86 -16.97
C ILE A 246 -18.57 1.25 -15.58
N VAL A 247 -17.95 0.10 -15.42
CA VAL A 247 -17.80 -0.59 -14.14
C VAL A 247 -16.35 -0.52 -13.69
N VAL A 248 -16.13 -0.02 -12.49
CA VAL A 248 -14.79 0.00 -11.84
C VAL A 248 -14.82 -1.00 -10.69
N SER A 249 -13.95 -1.98 -10.72
CA SER A 249 -13.79 -2.93 -9.61
C SER A 249 -12.61 -2.55 -8.74
N THR A 250 -12.85 -2.39 -7.44
CA THR A 250 -11.81 -2.19 -6.42
C THR A 250 -11.74 -3.35 -5.42
N ILE A 251 -12.57 -4.39 -5.61
CA ILE A 251 -12.61 -5.57 -4.75
C ILE A 251 -11.43 -6.51 -5.01
N PRO A 252 -11.08 -7.40 -4.08
CA PRO A 252 -10.01 -8.37 -4.29
C PRO A 252 -10.17 -9.15 -5.60
N LEU A 253 -9.09 -9.24 -6.38
CA LEU A 253 -9.09 -9.80 -7.73
C LEU A 253 -9.60 -11.25 -7.78
N ASN A 254 -9.26 -12.06 -6.77
CA ASN A 254 -9.78 -13.42 -6.65
C ASN A 254 -11.32 -13.45 -6.47
N ASN A 255 -11.89 -12.47 -5.76
CA ASN A 255 -13.34 -12.35 -5.62
C ASN A 255 -13.99 -11.93 -6.95
N LEU A 256 -13.39 -10.98 -7.66
CA LEU A 256 -13.86 -10.60 -8.99
C LEU A 256 -13.83 -11.80 -9.95
N CYS A 257 -12.70 -12.54 -10.00
CA CYS A 257 -12.59 -13.75 -10.82
C CYS A 257 -13.70 -14.77 -10.50
N LYS A 258 -14.00 -14.97 -9.21
CA LYS A 258 -15.10 -15.86 -8.80
C LYS A 258 -16.44 -15.42 -9.37
N THR A 259 -16.75 -14.12 -9.33
CA THR A 259 -18.03 -13.59 -9.87
C THR A 259 -18.11 -13.68 -11.39
N MET A 260 -16.98 -13.66 -12.08
CA MET A 260 -16.84 -13.84 -13.53
C MET A 260 -16.65 -15.31 -13.95
N LYS A 261 -16.59 -16.25 -12.99
CA LYS A 261 -16.26 -17.68 -13.21
C LYS A 261 -14.90 -17.89 -13.89
N LEU A 262 -13.92 -17.03 -13.61
CA LEU A 262 -12.56 -17.16 -14.11
C LEU A 262 -11.70 -17.99 -13.12
N PRO A 263 -10.88 -18.94 -13.59
CA PRO A 263 -9.89 -19.59 -12.75
C PRO A 263 -8.91 -18.55 -12.20
N CYS A 264 -8.56 -18.68 -10.91
CA CYS A 264 -7.66 -17.74 -10.24
C CYS A 264 -6.90 -18.46 -9.12
N ASP A 265 -5.57 -18.55 -9.26
CA ASP A 265 -4.65 -19.09 -8.24
C ASP A 265 -3.87 -17.99 -7.50
N LEU A 266 -4.36 -16.75 -7.57
CA LEU A 266 -3.81 -15.64 -6.80
C LEU A 266 -4.20 -15.75 -5.33
N MET A 267 -3.21 -15.65 -4.47
CA MET A 267 -3.37 -15.81 -3.04
C MET A 267 -3.49 -14.45 -2.35
N PHE A 268 -4.40 -14.36 -1.39
CA PHE A 268 -4.50 -13.23 -0.45
C PHE A 268 -4.35 -13.76 0.97
N ASN A 269 -3.75 -12.96 1.85
CA ASN A 269 -3.77 -13.30 3.26
C ASN A 269 -5.10 -12.87 3.90
N SER A 270 -5.44 -13.52 5.00
CA SER A 270 -6.61 -13.21 5.82
C SER A 270 -6.16 -12.92 7.24
N VAL A 271 -6.68 -11.86 7.82
CA VAL A 271 -6.29 -11.38 9.15
C VAL A 271 -7.51 -11.29 10.05
N ARG A 272 -7.37 -11.75 11.29
CA ARG A 272 -8.33 -11.52 12.37
C ARG A 272 -7.74 -10.48 13.30
N LEU A 273 -8.48 -9.43 13.56
CA LEU A 273 -8.14 -8.39 14.53
C LEU A 273 -8.83 -8.74 15.83
N MET A 274 -8.08 -8.97 16.90
CA MET A 274 -8.61 -9.16 18.22
C MET A 274 -8.37 -7.88 19.04
N TYR A 275 -9.44 -7.17 19.34
CA TYR A 275 -9.45 -5.99 20.19
C TYR A 275 -9.62 -6.42 21.63
N MET A 276 -8.66 -6.09 22.48
CA MET A 276 -8.71 -6.41 23.90
C MET A 276 -8.64 -5.14 24.74
N VAL A 277 -9.65 -4.93 25.56
CA VAL A 277 -9.80 -3.77 26.44
C VAL A 277 -9.15 -4.07 27.80
N PHE A 278 -8.36 -3.13 28.29
CA PHE A 278 -7.67 -3.23 29.57
C PHE A 278 -7.94 -2.02 30.46
N SER A 279 -7.98 -2.25 31.79
CA SER A 279 -8.11 -1.22 32.84
C SER A 279 -6.77 -0.51 33.08
N LYS A 280 -6.14 -0.02 32.02
CA LYS A 280 -4.87 0.74 32.06
C LYS A 280 -4.95 1.97 31.17
N ASN A 281 -4.44 3.10 31.65
CA ASN A 281 -4.41 4.31 30.85
C ASN A 281 -3.44 4.22 29.66
N ARG A 282 -2.35 3.49 29.83
CA ARG A 282 -1.33 3.19 28.80
C ARG A 282 -0.71 1.83 29.10
N ILE A 283 -0.45 1.06 28.06
CA ILE A 283 0.07 -0.31 28.14
C ILE A 283 1.49 -0.36 27.61
N PHE A 284 1.72 0.17 26.42
CA PHE A 284 3.08 0.25 25.87
C PHE A 284 3.84 1.47 26.39
N PRO A 285 5.17 1.44 26.42
CA PRO A 285 5.99 2.61 26.71
C PRO A 285 5.64 3.78 25.79
N LYS A 286 5.86 5.02 26.29
CA LYS A 286 5.71 6.22 25.46
C LYS A 286 6.48 6.08 24.14
N ASN A 287 5.89 6.56 23.05
CA ASN A 287 6.47 6.43 21.71
C ASN A 287 6.65 4.96 21.26
N THR A 288 5.69 4.09 21.60
CA THR A 288 5.62 2.73 21.05
C THR A 288 4.19 2.46 20.60
N HIS A 289 3.93 2.63 19.32
CA HIS A 289 2.58 2.50 18.76
C HIS A 289 2.24 1.05 18.45
N SER A 290 3.21 0.30 17.92
CA SER A 290 3.06 -1.13 17.60
C SER A 290 4.34 -1.90 17.88
N ILE A 291 4.16 -3.19 18.19
CA ILE A 291 5.24 -4.14 18.40
C ILE A 291 5.02 -5.34 17.48
N TYR A 292 6.05 -5.75 16.74
CA TYR A 292 6.07 -6.91 15.87
C TYR A 292 6.63 -8.13 16.60
N PHE A 293 6.02 -9.28 16.38
CA PHE A 293 6.32 -10.57 17.05
C PHE A 293 6.62 -11.65 16.02
N ALA A 294 7.89 -11.88 15.73
CA ALA A 294 8.31 -12.93 14.80
C ALA A 294 8.17 -14.35 15.42
N HIS A 295 8.42 -14.51 16.72
CA HIS A 295 8.48 -15.82 17.38
C HIS A 295 7.13 -16.57 17.32
N SER A 296 7.21 -17.90 17.13
CA SER A 296 6.04 -18.78 16.97
C SER A 296 5.21 -18.99 18.25
N SER A 297 5.77 -18.65 19.44
CA SER A 297 5.04 -18.71 20.72
C SER A 297 3.87 -17.72 20.81
N PHE A 298 3.84 -16.71 19.93
CA PHE A 298 2.75 -15.75 19.84
C PHE A 298 1.87 -16.05 18.63
N ASP A 299 0.57 -16.13 18.82
CA ASP A 299 -0.37 -16.32 17.70
C ASP A 299 -0.53 -15.08 16.83
N PHE A 300 -0.33 -13.91 17.39
CA PHE A 300 -0.34 -12.62 16.68
C PHE A 300 1.05 -12.28 16.12
N HIS A 301 1.06 -11.56 15.02
CA HIS A 301 2.30 -11.07 14.40
C HIS A 301 2.57 -9.59 14.72
N ARG A 302 1.53 -8.83 15.12
CA ARG A 302 1.63 -7.43 15.57
C ARG A 302 0.63 -7.18 16.71
N ALA A 303 1.02 -6.36 17.66
CA ALA A 303 0.15 -5.79 18.67
C ALA A 303 0.27 -4.26 18.62
N SER A 304 -0.85 -3.55 18.62
CA SER A 304 -0.92 -2.09 18.46
C SER A 304 -1.78 -1.48 19.54
N GLU A 305 -1.26 -0.49 20.27
CA GLU A 305 -2.04 0.25 21.27
C GLU A 305 -2.78 1.42 20.60
N GLN A 306 -4.09 1.30 20.42
CA GLN A 306 -4.90 2.25 19.67
C GLN A 306 -4.87 3.67 20.27
N LYS A 307 -4.85 3.78 21.59
CA LYS A 307 -4.75 5.07 22.29
C LYS A 307 -3.46 5.84 22.02
N GLN A 308 -2.38 5.15 21.60
CA GLN A 308 -1.12 5.80 21.18
C GLN A 308 -1.26 6.52 19.82
N TYR A 309 -2.17 6.05 18.95
CA TYR A 309 -2.47 6.70 17.67
C TYR A 309 -3.34 7.92 17.89
N SER A 310 -4.54 7.75 18.43
CA SER A 310 -5.42 8.83 18.86
C SER A 310 -6.10 8.47 20.20
N ASP A 311 -6.10 9.38 21.14
CA ASP A 311 -6.74 9.21 22.44
C ASP A 311 -8.10 9.90 22.53
N THR A 312 -8.55 10.54 21.46
CA THR A 312 -9.73 11.41 21.40
C THR A 312 -11.00 10.72 21.93
N THR A 313 -11.18 9.42 21.66
CA THR A 313 -12.37 8.66 22.07
C THR A 313 -12.10 7.75 23.28
N PHE A 314 -10.90 7.81 23.87
CA PHE A 314 -10.51 6.90 24.93
C PHE A 314 -10.68 7.54 26.32
N PRO A 315 -11.44 6.92 27.24
CA PRO A 315 -11.56 7.41 28.60
C PRO A 315 -10.25 7.25 29.39
N LYS A 316 -10.10 8.01 30.48
CA LYS A 316 -9.02 7.79 31.42
C LYS A 316 -9.11 6.37 32.00
N GLY A 317 -7.97 5.74 32.25
CA GLY A 317 -7.90 4.43 32.89
C GLY A 317 -8.21 3.24 31.97
N LYS A 318 -8.57 3.45 30.69
CA LYS A 318 -8.76 2.36 29.71
C LYS A 318 -7.86 2.53 28.49
N SER A 319 -7.41 1.41 27.94
CA SER A 319 -6.73 1.33 26.64
C SER A 319 -7.09 0.05 25.91
N ILE A 320 -6.89 0.02 24.59
CA ILE A 320 -7.15 -1.14 23.75
C ILE A 320 -5.87 -1.53 23.04
N ILE A 321 -5.53 -2.82 23.12
CA ILE A 321 -4.54 -3.44 22.24
C ILE A 321 -5.28 -4.19 21.13
N VAL A 322 -4.90 -3.91 19.89
CA VAL A 322 -5.34 -4.68 18.72
C VAL A 322 -4.25 -5.69 18.37
N PHE A 323 -4.60 -6.96 18.43
CA PHE A 323 -3.73 -8.06 18.02
C PHE A 323 -4.08 -8.50 16.60
N GLU A 324 -3.10 -8.50 15.71
CA GLU A 324 -3.26 -8.92 14.33
C GLU A 324 -2.81 -10.37 14.16
N ILE A 325 -3.74 -11.22 13.70
CA ILE A 325 -3.59 -12.67 13.64
C ILE A 325 -3.87 -13.12 12.20
N SER A 326 -2.82 -13.46 11.45
CA SER A 326 -3.01 -14.10 10.14
C SER A 326 -3.52 -15.53 10.33
N TYR A 327 -4.60 -15.87 9.64
CA TYR A 327 -5.23 -17.19 9.74
C TYR A 327 -5.32 -17.94 8.41
N THR A 328 -4.76 -17.43 7.33
CA THR A 328 -4.78 -18.06 5.99
C THR A 328 -4.31 -19.52 6.04
N GLN A 329 -3.16 -19.79 6.63
CA GLN A 329 -2.64 -21.15 6.82
C GLN A 329 -2.98 -21.73 8.22
N ARG A 330 -3.28 -20.88 9.18
CA ARG A 330 -3.66 -21.26 10.56
C ARG A 330 -5.17 -21.16 10.73
N LYS A 331 -5.92 -21.90 9.88
CA LYS A 331 -7.39 -21.84 9.80
C LYS A 331 -8.08 -21.94 11.15
N HIS A 332 -7.55 -22.75 12.08
CA HIS A 332 -8.09 -22.90 13.44
C HIS A 332 -8.18 -21.56 14.20
N LEU A 333 -7.22 -20.63 14.00
CA LEU A 333 -7.28 -19.30 14.64
C LEU A 333 -8.41 -18.42 14.04
N GLY A 334 -8.81 -18.70 12.81
CA GLY A 334 -9.96 -18.04 12.16
C GLY A 334 -11.31 -18.60 12.63
N THR A 335 -11.37 -19.87 13.08
CA THR A 335 -12.61 -20.55 13.48
C THR A 335 -12.86 -20.53 14.99
N MET A 336 -11.82 -20.36 15.83
CA MET A 336 -11.98 -20.20 17.27
C MET A 336 -13.02 -19.15 17.64
N SER A 337 -13.74 -19.36 18.74
CA SER A 337 -14.58 -18.30 19.33
C SER A 337 -13.72 -17.15 19.87
N ASP A 338 -14.32 -15.95 20.02
CA ASP A 338 -13.62 -14.80 20.61
C ASP A 338 -13.16 -15.10 22.05
N LYS A 339 -13.97 -15.83 22.80
CA LYS A 339 -13.66 -16.25 24.18
C LYS A 339 -12.41 -17.13 24.24
N GLU A 340 -12.30 -18.14 23.38
CA GLU A 340 -11.14 -19.05 23.36
C GLU A 340 -9.88 -18.32 22.89
N LEU A 341 -9.99 -17.58 21.80
CA LEU A 341 -8.85 -16.87 21.21
C LEU A 341 -8.34 -15.76 22.14
N SER A 342 -9.23 -14.98 22.76
CA SER A 342 -8.82 -13.93 23.71
C SER A 342 -8.13 -14.51 24.95
N LYS A 343 -8.64 -15.62 25.51
CA LYS A 343 -7.99 -16.33 26.63
C LYS A 343 -6.56 -16.76 26.27
N ARG A 344 -6.37 -17.28 25.07
CA ARG A 344 -5.08 -17.72 24.56
C ARG A 344 -4.11 -16.53 24.36
N ILE A 345 -4.57 -15.45 23.72
CA ILE A 345 -3.79 -14.23 23.52
C ILE A 345 -3.45 -13.56 24.86
N LEU A 346 -4.41 -13.48 25.77
CA LEU A 346 -4.19 -12.88 27.10
C LEU A 346 -3.04 -13.60 27.84
N LYS A 347 -3.03 -14.94 27.83
CA LYS A 347 -1.92 -15.72 28.43
C LYS A 347 -0.57 -15.34 27.82
N GLN A 348 -0.52 -15.26 26.47
CA GLN A 348 0.70 -14.88 25.75
C GLN A 348 1.10 -13.42 26.03
N PHE A 349 0.15 -12.52 26.13
CA PHE A 349 0.42 -11.11 26.35
C PHE A 349 0.83 -10.78 27.79
N CYS A 350 0.24 -11.46 28.76
CA CYS A 350 0.66 -11.38 30.17
C CYS A 350 2.12 -11.81 30.38
N SER A 351 2.61 -12.82 29.62
CA SER A 351 4.00 -13.25 29.73
C SER A 351 5.03 -12.20 29.30
N LEU A 352 4.59 -11.13 28.60
CA LEU A 352 5.43 -9.97 28.23
C LEU A 352 5.54 -8.92 29.36
N GLY A 353 4.78 -9.05 30.43
CA GLY A 353 4.82 -8.15 31.59
C GLY A 353 4.10 -6.80 31.41
N PHE A 354 3.45 -6.54 30.27
CA PHE A 354 2.71 -5.29 30.03
C PHE A 354 1.44 -5.19 30.87
N VAL A 355 0.74 -6.31 31.04
CA VAL A 355 -0.55 -6.40 31.72
C VAL A 355 -0.59 -7.62 32.64
N LYS A 356 -1.44 -7.58 33.65
CA LYS A 356 -1.85 -8.71 34.45
C LYS A 356 -3.22 -9.21 33.96
N LYS A 357 -3.60 -10.43 34.39
CA LYS A 357 -4.90 -11.01 34.02
C LYS A 357 -6.08 -10.16 34.50
N GLU A 358 -5.93 -9.54 35.67
CA GLU A 358 -6.93 -8.69 36.32
C GLU A 358 -7.17 -7.37 35.55
N ASP A 359 -6.19 -6.92 34.76
CA ASP A 359 -6.33 -5.72 33.92
C ASP A 359 -7.28 -5.94 32.74
N PHE A 360 -7.55 -7.20 32.35
CA PHE A 360 -8.38 -7.54 31.19
C PHE A 360 -9.87 -7.30 31.49
N LEU A 361 -10.56 -6.56 30.60
CA LEU A 361 -11.98 -6.24 30.75
C LEU A 361 -12.85 -6.98 29.72
N SER A 362 -12.56 -6.85 28.46
CA SER A 362 -13.37 -7.45 27.38
C SER A 362 -12.55 -7.68 26.11
N ALA A 363 -13.11 -8.49 25.20
CA ALA A 363 -12.53 -8.69 23.88
C ALA A 363 -13.60 -8.93 22.83
N GLN A 364 -13.37 -8.42 21.62
CA GLN A 364 -14.14 -8.77 20.42
C GLN A 364 -13.20 -8.84 19.22
N SER A 365 -13.59 -9.54 18.17
CA SER A 365 -12.77 -9.63 16.96
C SER A 365 -13.52 -9.26 15.69
N VAL A 366 -12.73 -8.82 14.69
CA VAL A 366 -13.18 -8.63 13.31
C VAL A 366 -12.36 -9.54 12.40
N LYS A 367 -13.03 -10.30 11.54
CA LYS A 367 -12.38 -11.16 10.54
C LYS A 367 -12.33 -10.45 9.20
N MET A 368 -11.15 -10.35 8.65
CA MET A 368 -10.92 -9.71 7.35
C MET A 368 -10.33 -10.74 6.38
N PRO A 369 -11.13 -11.29 5.48
CA PRO A 369 -10.63 -12.12 4.39
C PRO A 369 -10.01 -11.27 3.29
N ASN A 370 -9.02 -11.81 2.58
CA ASN A 370 -8.40 -11.18 1.41
C ASN A 370 -7.84 -9.77 1.66
N VAL A 371 -7.05 -9.60 2.74
CA VAL A 371 -6.51 -8.30 3.16
C VAL A 371 -5.43 -7.81 2.21
N ASN A 372 -4.39 -8.62 2.00
CA ASN A 372 -3.26 -8.24 1.15
C ASN A 372 -2.95 -9.32 0.12
N PRO A 373 -2.55 -8.93 -1.11
CA PRO A 373 -2.00 -9.84 -2.09
C PRO A 373 -0.75 -10.54 -1.55
N VAL A 374 -0.68 -11.86 -1.71
CA VAL A 374 0.50 -12.66 -1.36
C VAL A 374 1.29 -12.96 -2.62
N MET A 375 2.40 -12.28 -2.79
CA MET A 375 3.25 -12.37 -3.96
C MET A 375 4.13 -13.62 -3.89
N LYS A 376 3.55 -14.80 -4.17
CA LYS A 376 4.32 -16.05 -4.32
C LYS A 376 5.14 -16.01 -5.62
N ILE A 377 6.26 -16.72 -5.67
CA ILE A 377 7.05 -16.82 -6.92
C ILE A 377 6.15 -17.28 -8.07
N GLY A 378 6.22 -16.59 -9.20
CA GLY A 378 5.43 -16.88 -10.41
C GLY A 378 4.01 -16.29 -10.42
N TYR A 379 3.63 -15.47 -9.42
CA TYR A 379 2.33 -14.80 -9.41
C TYR A 379 2.11 -13.90 -10.62
N GLU A 380 3.17 -13.32 -11.16
CA GLU A 380 3.14 -12.41 -12.32
C GLU A 380 2.54 -13.08 -13.55
N LYS A 381 2.91 -14.36 -13.79
CA LYS A 381 2.38 -15.15 -14.90
C LYS A 381 0.88 -15.39 -14.75
N GLU A 382 0.42 -15.70 -13.55
CA GLU A 382 -1.00 -15.90 -13.27
C GLU A 382 -1.78 -14.58 -13.38
N LEU A 383 -1.23 -13.49 -12.82
CA LEU A 383 -1.82 -12.15 -12.92
C LEU A 383 -1.96 -11.71 -14.39
N SER A 384 -0.94 -11.94 -15.22
CA SER A 384 -0.97 -11.63 -16.65
C SER A 384 -2.08 -12.40 -17.39
N LYS A 385 -2.26 -13.70 -17.10
CA LYS A 385 -3.35 -14.50 -17.68
C LYS A 385 -4.73 -13.96 -17.29
N ILE A 386 -4.91 -13.59 -16.04
CA ILE A 386 -6.17 -13.03 -15.54
C ILE A 386 -6.43 -11.68 -16.22
N ASN A 387 -5.44 -10.79 -16.22
CA ASN A 387 -5.56 -9.46 -16.84
C ASN A 387 -5.89 -9.54 -18.33
N SER A 388 -5.29 -10.50 -19.08
CA SER A 388 -5.60 -10.69 -20.49
C SER A 388 -7.04 -11.18 -20.77
N LYS A 389 -7.69 -11.81 -19.78
CA LYS A 389 -9.11 -12.17 -19.87
C LYS A 389 -10.01 -11.01 -19.49
N ILE A 390 -9.65 -10.26 -18.45
CA ILE A 390 -10.42 -9.10 -17.96
C ILE A 390 -10.37 -7.96 -18.99
N SER A 391 -9.24 -7.73 -19.65
CA SER A 391 -9.09 -6.69 -20.68
C SER A 391 -9.97 -6.89 -21.93
N LYS A 392 -10.57 -8.08 -22.11
CA LYS A 392 -11.56 -8.34 -23.15
C LYS A 392 -12.96 -7.83 -22.78
N VAL A 393 -13.16 -7.33 -21.57
CA VAL A 393 -14.44 -6.77 -21.13
C VAL A 393 -14.35 -5.25 -21.25
N ASP A 394 -14.96 -4.71 -22.29
CA ASP A 394 -14.78 -3.32 -22.75
C ASP A 394 -15.15 -2.25 -21.72
N ASN A 395 -16.10 -2.52 -20.84
CA ASN A 395 -16.60 -1.56 -19.85
C ASN A 395 -16.16 -1.88 -18.42
N LEU A 396 -15.13 -2.73 -18.21
CA LEU A 396 -14.58 -3.08 -16.89
C LEU A 396 -13.19 -2.50 -16.71
N HIS A 397 -13.00 -1.77 -15.62
CA HIS A 397 -11.70 -1.27 -15.17
C HIS A 397 -11.37 -1.79 -13.77
N LEU A 398 -10.07 -1.99 -13.50
CA LEU A 398 -9.57 -2.36 -12.18
C LEU A 398 -8.85 -1.16 -11.57
N ALA A 399 -9.06 -0.91 -10.27
CA ALA A 399 -8.36 0.13 -9.53
C ALA A 399 -8.09 -0.28 -8.08
N GLY A 400 -6.90 0.02 -7.60
CA GLY A 400 -6.51 -0.16 -6.21
C GLY A 400 -5.83 -1.48 -5.91
N GLY A 401 -5.15 -1.54 -4.75
CA GLY A 401 -4.22 -2.61 -4.41
C GLY A 401 -4.81 -4.02 -4.49
N SER A 402 -6.03 -4.21 -4.01
CA SER A 402 -6.68 -5.52 -4.02
C SER A 402 -7.12 -5.96 -5.42
N ALA A 403 -7.61 -5.03 -6.26
CA ALA A 403 -8.08 -5.33 -7.61
C ALA A 403 -6.93 -5.49 -8.61
N GLU A 404 -5.86 -4.70 -8.45
CA GLU A 404 -4.68 -4.74 -9.32
C GLU A 404 -3.59 -5.70 -8.82
N PHE A 405 -3.84 -6.39 -7.69
CA PHE A 405 -2.89 -7.28 -7.02
C PHE A 405 -1.58 -6.59 -6.63
N ILE A 406 -1.67 -5.38 -6.08
CA ILE A 406 -0.54 -4.55 -5.65
C ILE A 406 -0.56 -4.41 -4.13
N TYR A 407 0.59 -4.65 -3.49
CA TYR A 407 0.76 -4.34 -2.07
C TYR A 407 1.05 -2.83 -1.91
N GLY A 408 0.18 -2.13 -1.22
CA GLY A 408 0.29 -0.69 -1.01
C GLY A 408 -0.38 -0.23 0.28
N ASP A 409 -0.07 0.99 0.67
CA ASP A 409 -0.66 1.70 1.79
C ASP A 409 -1.68 2.75 1.30
N ILE A 410 -2.25 3.53 2.21
CA ILE A 410 -3.39 4.39 1.88
C ILE A 410 -3.06 5.45 0.82
N GLN A 411 -1.83 5.99 0.79
CA GLN A 411 -1.43 6.94 -0.26
C GLN A 411 -1.35 6.28 -1.65
N THR A 412 -0.99 5.00 -1.73
CA THR A 412 -1.06 4.24 -2.98
C THR A 412 -2.52 4.15 -3.45
N MET A 413 -3.46 3.96 -2.53
CA MET A 413 -4.89 3.91 -2.85
C MET A 413 -5.42 5.25 -3.33
N VAL A 414 -4.92 6.36 -2.75
CA VAL A 414 -5.23 7.73 -3.22
C VAL A 414 -4.76 7.92 -4.66
N ALA A 415 -3.49 7.61 -4.93
CA ALA A 415 -2.93 7.75 -6.27
C ALA A 415 -3.74 6.94 -7.29
N ARG A 416 -4.02 5.65 -7.00
CA ARG A 416 -4.83 4.79 -7.89
C ARG A 416 -6.26 5.30 -8.09
N GLY A 417 -6.88 5.86 -7.06
CA GLY A 417 -8.21 6.46 -7.17
C GLY A 417 -8.21 7.73 -8.02
N ASN A 418 -7.20 8.58 -7.88
CA ASN A 418 -7.01 9.76 -8.71
C ASN A 418 -6.77 9.38 -10.17
N ASP A 419 -5.82 8.47 -10.43
CA ASP A 419 -5.48 7.99 -11.78
C ASP A 419 -6.73 7.42 -12.50
N MET A 420 -7.54 6.63 -11.80
CA MET A 420 -8.76 6.06 -12.35
C MET A 420 -9.80 7.14 -12.68
N ALA A 421 -10.03 8.08 -11.79
CA ALA A 421 -10.96 9.18 -12.05
C ALA A 421 -10.51 10.05 -13.24
N ASP A 422 -9.23 10.41 -13.29
CA ASP A 422 -8.69 11.22 -14.37
C ASP A 422 -8.72 10.47 -15.72
N LEU A 423 -8.47 9.16 -15.73
CA LEU A 423 -8.64 8.29 -16.92
C LEU A 423 -10.08 8.32 -17.43
N LEU A 424 -11.06 8.14 -16.55
CA LEU A 424 -12.48 8.07 -16.95
C LEU A 424 -13.00 9.41 -17.45
N ILE A 425 -12.55 10.51 -16.84
CA ILE A 425 -12.92 11.88 -17.21
C ILE A 425 -12.26 12.26 -18.52
N SER A 426 -10.94 12.07 -18.67
CA SER A 426 -10.19 12.44 -19.87
C SER A 426 -10.63 11.68 -21.10
N ASN A 427 -10.87 10.37 -21.00
CA ASN A 427 -11.40 9.55 -22.10
C ASN A 427 -12.76 10.08 -22.58
N HIS A 428 -13.64 10.49 -21.66
CA HIS A 428 -14.93 11.07 -22.03
C HIS A 428 -14.78 12.40 -22.78
N TYR A 429 -13.96 13.30 -22.26
CA TYR A 429 -13.75 14.60 -22.90
C TYR A 429 -12.97 14.49 -24.22
N ALA A 430 -12.05 13.53 -24.34
CA ALA A 430 -11.35 13.25 -25.60
C ALA A 430 -12.32 12.73 -26.67
N ILE A 431 -13.22 11.80 -26.31
CA ILE A 431 -14.26 11.30 -27.22
C ILE A 431 -15.21 12.44 -27.63
N ASN A 432 -15.67 13.27 -26.70
CA ASN A 432 -16.55 14.39 -26.99
C ASN A 432 -15.84 15.49 -27.81
N LYS A 433 -14.57 15.76 -27.57
CA LYS A 433 -13.75 16.65 -28.40
C LYS A 433 -13.51 16.06 -29.79
N ASN A 434 -13.33 14.75 -29.89
CA ASN A 434 -13.15 14.07 -31.16
C ASN A 434 -14.44 14.00 -31.98
N LEU A 435 -15.61 13.86 -31.35
CA LEU A 435 -16.92 14.02 -32.02
C LEU A 435 -17.18 15.44 -32.53
N LYS A 436 -16.63 16.48 -31.85
CA LYS A 436 -16.65 17.87 -32.34
C LYS A 436 -15.43 18.27 -33.18
N ARG A 437 -14.35 17.48 -33.17
CA ARG A 437 -13.09 17.68 -33.88
C ARG A 437 -12.76 16.55 -34.86
N SER A 438 -13.74 15.79 -35.33
CA SER A 438 -13.53 14.76 -36.37
C SER A 438 -13.05 15.32 -37.72
N LEU A 439 -12.60 16.55 -37.72
CA LEU A 439 -11.98 17.24 -38.84
C LEU A 439 -10.69 17.89 -38.34
N GLN A 440 -9.53 17.24 -38.59
CA GLN A 440 -8.19 17.85 -38.63
C GLN A 440 -7.07 17.45 -37.67
N PHE A 441 -7.06 16.28 -37.07
CA PHE A 441 -5.75 15.76 -36.64
C PHE A 441 -5.46 14.44 -37.35
N LYS A 442 -4.72 14.50 -38.46
CA LYS A 442 -3.93 13.34 -38.92
C LYS A 442 -2.78 13.19 -37.93
N PHE A 443 -2.84 12.20 -37.06
CA PHE A 443 -1.64 11.74 -36.37
C PHE A 443 -0.71 11.17 -37.46
N ASN A 444 0.53 11.64 -37.50
CA ASN A 444 1.54 10.98 -38.28
C ASN A 444 1.69 9.56 -37.73
N GLU A 445 1.42 8.55 -38.54
CA GLU A 445 1.59 7.14 -38.13
C GLU A 445 3.03 6.84 -37.76
N ASN A 446 3.95 7.66 -38.24
CA ASN A 446 5.39 7.55 -38.00
C ASN A 446 5.99 8.93 -37.75
N VAL A 447 6.91 9.00 -36.80
CA VAL A 447 7.79 10.15 -36.55
C VAL A 447 9.21 9.70 -36.88
N GLU A 448 9.99 10.55 -37.52
CA GLU A 448 11.40 10.27 -37.81
C GLU A 448 12.28 11.14 -36.89
N ILE A 449 13.21 10.50 -36.18
CA ILE A 449 14.23 11.13 -35.34
C ILE A 449 15.60 10.60 -35.77
N TYR A 450 16.44 11.48 -36.29
CA TYR A 450 17.78 11.13 -36.78
C TYR A 450 17.81 9.94 -37.75
N GLY A 451 16.87 9.88 -38.73
CA GLY A 451 16.79 8.79 -39.70
C GLY A 451 16.11 7.50 -39.18
N HIS A 452 15.72 7.45 -37.90
CA HIS A 452 14.98 6.33 -37.32
C HIS A 452 13.48 6.61 -37.30
N LYS A 453 12.71 5.73 -37.94
CA LYS A 453 11.24 5.80 -37.91
C LYS A 453 10.70 5.20 -36.64
N ILE A 454 9.85 5.94 -35.93
CA ILE A 454 9.16 5.56 -34.68
C ILE A 454 7.67 5.48 -34.98
N GLY A 455 7.03 4.36 -34.69
CA GLY A 455 5.60 4.14 -34.90
C GLY A 455 5.22 2.68 -34.64
N LEU A 456 3.92 2.38 -34.73
CA LEU A 456 3.38 1.05 -34.40
C LEU A 456 4.00 -0.10 -35.20
N ASN A 457 4.47 0.17 -36.43
CA ASN A 457 5.03 -0.83 -37.34
C ASN A 457 6.57 -0.76 -37.44
N HIS A 458 7.22 -0.08 -36.52
CA HIS A 458 8.68 0.07 -36.49
C HIS A 458 9.28 -0.52 -35.21
N PRO A 459 10.55 -0.92 -35.22
CA PRO A 459 11.25 -1.38 -34.01
C PRO A 459 11.20 -0.33 -32.90
N THR A 460 11.12 -0.77 -31.65
CA THR A 460 11.17 0.12 -30.49
C THR A 460 12.54 0.77 -30.40
N MET A 461 12.58 2.09 -30.41
CA MET A 461 13.80 2.86 -30.16
C MET A 461 14.13 2.86 -28.67
N VAL A 462 15.33 2.52 -28.30
CA VAL A 462 15.82 2.50 -26.93
C VAL A 462 16.66 3.75 -26.63
N ILE A 463 16.23 4.51 -25.63
CA ILE A 463 16.93 5.73 -25.20
C ILE A 463 17.60 5.46 -23.87
N ALA A 464 18.93 5.54 -23.81
CA ALA A 464 19.67 5.48 -22.55
C ALA A 464 19.56 6.83 -21.81
N GLU A 465 18.89 6.86 -20.68
CA GLU A 465 18.81 8.04 -19.81
C GLU A 465 20.06 8.12 -18.92
N ILE A 466 21.10 8.77 -19.39
CA ILE A 466 22.35 9.00 -18.66
C ILE A 466 22.14 10.07 -17.58
N GLY A 467 21.27 11.05 -17.83
CA GLY A 467 20.95 12.11 -16.89
C GLY A 467 22.19 12.91 -16.48
N ILE A 468 22.39 13.05 -15.16
CA ILE A 468 23.54 13.75 -14.54
C ILE A 468 24.62 12.78 -14.04
N ASN A 469 24.56 11.49 -14.36
CA ASN A 469 25.49 10.48 -13.82
C ASN A 469 26.95 10.70 -14.22
N HIS A 470 27.21 11.52 -15.22
CA HIS A 470 28.56 11.96 -15.60
C HIS A 470 29.21 12.95 -14.61
N ARG A 471 28.47 13.47 -13.63
CA ARG A 471 28.94 14.37 -12.55
C ARG A 471 29.74 15.58 -13.06
N GLY A 472 29.38 16.17 -14.20
CA GLY A 472 30.11 17.26 -14.83
C GLY A 472 31.44 16.86 -15.50
N ASN A 473 31.85 15.59 -15.43
CA ASN A 473 33.08 15.10 -16.02
C ASN A 473 32.86 14.68 -17.48
N LEU A 474 33.56 15.31 -18.43
CA LEU A 474 33.42 15.05 -19.86
C LEU A 474 33.83 13.63 -20.25
N GLU A 475 34.89 13.10 -19.68
CA GLU A 475 35.38 11.75 -20.01
C GLU A 475 34.42 10.67 -19.47
N ALA A 476 33.84 10.89 -18.29
CA ALA A 476 32.80 10.04 -17.76
C ALA A 476 31.53 10.08 -18.65
N ALA A 477 31.14 11.26 -19.15
CA ALA A 477 30.03 11.40 -20.07
C ALA A 477 30.28 10.62 -21.38
N LYS A 478 31.44 10.79 -22.00
CA LYS A 478 31.84 10.05 -23.20
C LYS A 478 31.81 8.54 -22.98
N LYS A 479 32.34 8.06 -21.85
CA LYS A 479 32.34 6.65 -21.50
C LYS A 479 30.93 6.09 -21.34
N LEU A 480 30.03 6.81 -20.67
CA LEU A 480 28.63 6.40 -20.52
C LEU A 480 27.89 6.33 -21.86
N VAL A 481 28.15 7.27 -22.78
CA VAL A 481 27.58 7.26 -24.14
C VAL A 481 28.11 6.04 -24.93
N LEU A 482 29.40 5.73 -24.82
CA LEU A 482 29.98 4.56 -25.47
C LEU A 482 29.39 3.24 -24.95
N GLU A 483 29.20 3.14 -23.64
CA GLU A 483 28.57 1.96 -23.03
C GLU A 483 27.08 1.83 -23.43
N ALA A 484 26.34 2.94 -23.52
CA ALA A 484 24.98 2.95 -24.03
C ALA A 484 24.92 2.42 -25.48
N LYS A 485 25.85 2.89 -26.34
CA LYS A 485 25.98 2.38 -27.72
C LYS A 485 26.32 0.90 -27.77
N LYS A 486 27.27 0.42 -26.98
CA LYS A 486 27.62 -1.01 -26.89
C LYS A 486 26.45 -1.88 -26.42
N SER A 487 25.58 -1.32 -25.58
CA SER A 487 24.37 -1.99 -25.09
C SER A 487 23.21 -1.97 -26.07
N GLY A 488 23.39 -1.41 -27.28
CA GLY A 488 22.39 -1.40 -28.34
C GLY A 488 21.37 -0.26 -28.24
N CYS A 489 21.64 0.78 -27.44
CA CYS A 489 20.76 1.95 -27.42
C CYS A 489 21.03 2.85 -28.64
N GLU A 490 19.95 3.32 -29.27
CA GLU A 490 20.03 4.23 -30.42
C GLU A 490 20.26 5.68 -30.02
N ILE A 491 19.79 6.08 -28.84
CA ILE A 491 19.92 7.44 -28.30
C ILE A 491 20.48 7.40 -26.89
N ALA A 492 21.36 8.35 -26.58
CA ALA A 492 21.80 8.65 -25.22
C ALA A 492 21.35 10.05 -24.83
N LYS A 493 20.57 10.18 -23.75
CA LYS A 493 20.10 11.46 -23.20
C LYS A 493 20.98 11.88 -22.03
N ILE A 494 21.64 13.03 -22.17
CA ILE A 494 22.48 13.67 -21.14
C ILE A 494 21.78 14.94 -20.65
N GLN A 495 21.85 15.21 -19.35
CA GLN A 495 21.40 16.46 -18.76
C GLN A 495 22.62 17.29 -18.37
N THR A 496 22.76 18.46 -19.00
CA THR A 496 23.78 19.46 -18.69
C THR A 496 23.10 20.78 -18.33
N TYR A 497 23.46 21.35 -17.18
CA TYR A 497 22.95 22.65 -16.74
C TYR A 497 23.95 23.34 -15.83
N LYS A 498 23.87 24.67 -15.75
CA LYS A 498 24.56 25.44 -14.70
C LYS A 498 23.66 25.50 -13.47
N GLY A 499 24.20 25.30 -12.26
CA GLY A 499 23.41 25.30 -11.02
C GLY A 499 22.51 26.52 -10.88
N LYS A 500 23.01 27.71 -11.23
CA LYS A 500 22.25 28.99 -11.23
C LYS A 500 21.02 29.02 -12.11
N ASP A 501 20.93 28.17 -13.12
CA ASP A 501 19.81 28.15 -14.07
C ASP A 501 18.66 27.23 -13.59
N ARG A 502 18.89 26.47 -12.52
CA ARG A 502 17.95 25.45 -12.02
C ARG A 502 17.47 25.67 -10.59
N VAL A 503 18.17 26.49 -9.82
CA VAL A 503 17.90 26.71 -8.39
C VAL A 503 17.71 28.20 -8.14
N SER A 504 16.64 28.60 -7.42
CA SER A 504 16.48 29.99 -7.04
C SER A 504 17.51 30.39 -5.98
N ASN A 505 17.96 31.62 -5.98
CA ASN A 505 18.96 32.16 -5.02
C ASN A 505 18.52 32.03 -3.53
N THR A 506 17.30 31.59 -3.27
CA THR A 506 16.73 31.38 -1.93
C THR A 506 16.55 29.91 -1.55
N SER A 507 16.82 28.97 -2.46
CA SER A 507 16.68 27.54 -2.16
C SER A 507 17.98 27.02 -1.56
N LYS A 508 17.91 26.52 -0.30
CA LYS A 508 18.98 25.72 0.27
C LYS A 508 19.09 24.42 -0.51
N GLU A 509 20.30 24.05 -0.92
CA GLU A 509 20.56 22.77 -1.59
C GLU A 509 19.93 21.60 -0.85
N ALA A 510 19.33 20.70 -1.61
CA ALA A 510 18.85 19.47 -1.03
C ALA A 510 20.05 18.64 -0.58
N LYS A 511 20.17 18.40 0.72
CA LYS A 511 21.22 17.55 1.35
C LYS A 511 21.38 16.14 0.72
N TYR A 512 20.52 15.83 -0.22
CA TYR A 512 20.54 14.63 -1.04
C TYR A 512 21.62 14.65 -2.13
N ALA A 513 21.84 15.78 -2.79
CA ALA A 513 22.85 15.92 -3.84
C ALA A 513 24.27 15.77 -3.26
N ASP A 514 24.48 16.34 -2.08
CA ASP A 514 25.75 16.35 -1.36
C ASP A 514 26.24 14.94 -0.96
N LYS A 515 25.33 14.07 -0.50
CA LYS A 515 25.68 12.72 -0.02
C LYS A 515 25.76 11.65 -1.10
N THR A 516 24.97 11.78 -2.15
CA THR A 516 24.83 10.74 -3.17
C THR A 516 25.78 10.98 -4.35
N LEU A 517 26.12 12.22 -4.63
CA LEU A 517 26.89 12.62 -5.81
C LEU A 517 28.31 13.05 -5.48
N GLY A 518 28.69 13.21 -4.21
CA GLY A 518 30.03 13.67 -3.81
C GLY A 518 30.37 15.04 -4.41
N MET A 519 29.38 15.90 -4.56
CA MET A 519 29.57 17.28 -5.04
C MET A 519 29.79 18.15 -3.81
N GLU A 520 30.97 18.74 -3.68
CA GLU A 520 31.19 19.85 -2.78
C GLU A 520 30.39 21.07 -3.22
N GLU A 521 29.92 21.88 -2.27
CA GLU A 521 29.20 23.12 -2.52
C GLU A 521 29.93 23.96 -3.58
N THR A 522 29.33 24.04 -4.76
CA THR A 522 29.70 25.08 -5.72
C THR A 522 28.72 26.21 -5.57
N THR A 523 29.19 27.30 -4.96
CA THR A 523 28.57 28.63 -4.94
C THR A 523 28.07 29.07 -6.31
#